data_50d554a360d3da82f8654ed370908494
#
_entry.id   50d554a360d3da82f8654ed370908494
#
_cell.length_a   1.000
_cell.length_b   1.000
_cell.length_c   1.000
_cell.angle_alpha   90.00
_cell.angle_beta   90.00
_cell.angle_gamma   90.00
#
_symmetry.space_group_name_H-M   'P 1'
#
loop_
_entity.id
_entity.type
_entity.pdbx_description
1 polymer ?
#
loop_
_entity_poly.entity_id
_entity_poly.type
_entity_poly.pdbx_seq_one_letter_code
_entity_poly.pdbx_strand_id
1 'polypeptide(L)'
;SFEQFQNIYITPKISSYYEDLSTSSKASANLKKQSGDYIESKFSYGLDFDMRNQKFQTTDGFRSYFSQSIPIYSDEYAFGNSYDFKIWHKLSNEMITSFNFYGRVVKSLNDEDVRITNRFYIPNNKLKGFKTRNIGPVDGNDYIGGNYATAVNFDTTLPMLLPTLQNVDVRYFFDAANLWGVDY
;
A
#
# COMPACT_ATOMS: atom_id res chain seq x y z
N SER A 1 12.53 7.77 -13.13
CA SER A 1 11.78 8.99 -12.76
C SER A 1 12.45 10.20 -13.40
N PHE A 2 11.62 11.18 -13.73
CA PHE A 2 12.06 12.45 -14.29
C PHE A 2 11.59 13.56 -13.36
N GLU A 3 12.48 14.47 -12.98
CA GLU A 3 12.10 15.69 -12.28
C GLU A 3 11.50 16.68 -13.30
N GLN A 4 10.22 17.04 -13.12
CA GLN A 4 9.52 17.98 -13.99
C GLN A 4 9.58 19.40 -13.43
N PHE A 5 9.46 19.51 -12.11
CA PHE A 5 9.59 20.74 -11.34
C PHE A 5 10.39 20.43 -10.09
N GLN A 6 10.90 21.42 -9.42
CA GLN A 6 11.66 21.24 -8.20
C GLN A 6 10.89 20.33 -7.21
N ASN A 7 11.52 19.21 -6.82
CA ASN A 7 10.97 18.19 -5.91
C ASN A 7 9.73 17.41 -6.42
N ILE A 8 9.34 17.55 -7.69
CA ILE A 8 8.26 16.80 -8.31
C ILE A 8 8.82 15.84 -9.35
N TYR A 9 8.66 14.55 -9.12
CA TYR A 9 9.16 13.48 -9.98
C TYR A 9 8.00 12.71 -10.60
N ILE A 10 8.11 12.47 -11.91
CA ILE A 10 7.17 11.62 -12.66
C ILE A 10 7.87 10.32 -13.04
N THR A 11 7.23 9.20 -12.78
CA THR A 11 7.76 7.88 -13.10
C THR A 11 6.75 7.09 -13.94
N PRO A 12 6.83 7.15 -15.27
CA PRO A 12 6.04 6.28 -16.13
C PRO A 12 6.60 4.85 -16.11
N LYS A 13 5.72 3.87 -16.24
CA LYS A 13 6.06 2.44 -16.28
C LYS A 13 5.10 1.70 -17.18
N ILE A 14 5.62 0.82 -18.03
CA ILE A 14 4.85 -0.20 -18.74
C ILE A 14 5.26 -1.55 -18.17
N SER A 15 4.30 -2.42 -17.90
CA SER A 15 4.54 -3.78 -17.42
C SER A 15 3.59 -4.73 -18.13
N SER A 16 4.11 -5.90 -18.51
CA SER A 16 3.33 -7.01 -19.03
C SER A 16 3.74 -8.26 -18.28
N TYR A 17 2.79 -9.09 -17.91
CA TYR A 17 3.04 -10.36 -17.26
C TYR A 17 1.97 -11.38 -17.64
N TYR A 18 2.36 -12.63 -17.51
CA TYR A 18 1.50 -13.79 -17.57
C TYR A 18 1.40 -14.40 -16.18
N GLU A 19 0.22 -14.81 -15.79
CA GLU A 19 -0.08 -15.40 -14.50
C GLU A 19 -0.90 -16.67 -14.70
N ASP A 20 -0.42 -17.79 -14.15
CA ASP A 20 -1.19 -19.02 -13.95
C ASP A 20 -1.65 -19.06 -12.51
N LEU A 21 -2.95 -18.87 -12.27
CA LEU A 21 -3.58 -18.88 -10.98
C LEU A 21 -4.23 -20.22 -10.69
N SER A 22 -3.65 -20.98 -9.79
CA SER A 22 -4.21 -22.24 -9.31
C SER A 22 -4.68 -22.14 -7.86
N THR A 23 -5.75 -22.84 -7.52
CA THR A 23 -6.32 -22.84 -6.19
C THR A 23 -6.30 -24.24 -5.57
N SER A 24 -6.21 -24.30 -4.24
CA SER A 24 -6.26 -25.58 -3.52
C SER A 24 -7.67 -26.17 -3.56
N SER A 25 -7.79 -27.48 -3.33
CA SER A 25 -9.09 -28.16 -3.22
C SER A 25 -9.96 -27.62 -2.08
N LYS A 26 -9.33 -27.00 -1.05
CA LYS A 26 -9.99 -26.43 0.13
C LYS A 26 -10.39 -24.96 -0.05
N ALA A 27 -9.98 -24.30 -1.15
CA ALA A 27 -10.34 -22.91 -1.43
C ALA A 27 -11.84 -22.74 -1.58
N SER A 28 -12.35 -21.54 -1.32
CA SER A 28 -13.76 -21.18 -1.49
C SER A 28 -14.20 -21.32 -2.95
N ALA A 29 -15.51 -21.40 -3.16
CA ALA A 29 -16.08 -21.54 -4.50
C ALA A 29 -15.75 -20.34 -5.40
N ASN A 30 -15.74 -19.11 -4.82
CA ASN A 30 -15.43 -17.90 -5.56
C ASN A 30 -13.94 -17.82 -5.94
N LEU A 31 -13.04 -18.25 -5.06
CA LEU A 31 -11.62 -18.34 -5.41
C LEU A 31 -11.36 -19.38 -6.51
N LYS A 32 -12.06 -20.52 -6.48
CA LYS A 32 -11.94 -21.55 -7.52
C LYS A 32 -12.38 -21.05 -8.90
N LYS A 33 -13.37 -20.15 -8.98
CA LYS A 33 -13.78 -19.54 -10.25
C LYS A 33 -12.70 -18.65 -10.88
N GLN A 34 -11.79 -18.12 -10.06
CA GLN A 34 -10.70 -17.27 -10.52
C GLN A 34 -9.45 -18.05 -10.96
N SER A 35 -9.45 -19.39 -10.89
CA SER A 35 -8.35 -20.20 -11.42
C SER A 35 -8.33 -20.12 -12.93
N GLY A 36 -7.12 -19.95 -13.50
CA GLY A 36 -6.91 -19.87 -14.93
C GLY A 36 -5.65 -19.12 -15.29
N ASP A 37 -5.44 -18.97 -16.57
CA ASP A 37 -4.31 -18.27 -17.16
C ASP A 37 -4.72 -16.85 -17.53
N TYR A 38 -3.87 -15.89 -17.19
CA TYR A 38 -4.15 -14.47 -17.41
C TYR A 38 -2.96 -13.76 -18.02
N ILE A 39 -3.23 -12.91 -19.00
CA ILE A 39 -2.26 -11.99 -19.58
C ILE A 39 -2.68 -10.58 -19.21
N GLU A 40 -1.75 -9.78 -18.75
CA GLU A 40 -1.99 -8.41 -18.39
C GLU A 40 -0.86 -7.48 -18.81
N SER A 41 -1.22 -6.40 -19.49
CA SER A 41 -0.33 -5.29 -19.82
C SER A 41 -0.92 -4.00 -19.26
N LYS A 42 -0.14 -3.30 -18.46
CA LYS A 42 -0.54 -2.06 -17.77
C LYS A 42 0.40 -0.92 -18.09
N PHE A 43 -0.17 0.25 -18.31
CA PHE A 43 0.54 1.51 -18.17
C PHE A 43 0.31 2.04 -16.75
N SER A 44 1.37 2.47 -16.11
CA SER A 44 1.28 3.09 -14.79
C SER A 44 2.11 4.36 -14.77
N TYR A 45 1.73 5.30 -13.92
CA TYR A 45 2.56 6.45 -13.63
C TYR A 45 2.53 6.76 -12.14
N GLY A 46 3.63 7.29 -11.66
CA GLY A 46 3.78 7.77 -10.29
C GLY A 46 4.12 9.26 -10.30
N LEU A 47 3.50 10.00 -9.39
CA LEU A 47 3.78 11.39 -9.08
C LEU A 47 4.32 11.45 -7.66
N ASP A 48 5.57 11.84 -7.50
CA ASP A 48 6.26 11.91 -6.22
C ASP A 48 6.62 13.36 -5.92
N PHE A 49 6.03 13.92 -4.86
CA PHE A 49 6.35 15.25 -4.36
C PHE A 49 7.07 15.08 -3.03
N ASP A 50 8.39 15.32 -3.04
CA ASP A 50 9.29 15.06 -1.92
C ASP A 50 9.89 16.37 -1.38
N MET A 51 9.33 16.85 -0.27
CA MET A 51 9.73 18.05 0.46
C MET A 51 10.40 17.72 1.80
N ARG A 52 10.97 16.54 1.93
CA ARG A 52 11.71 16.15 3.14
C ARG A 52 13.02 16.93 3.23
N ASN A 53 13.38 17.29 4.45
CA ASN A 53 14.68 17.93 4.71
C ASN A 53 15.86 17.02 4.35
N GLN A 54 15.69 15.69 4.47
CA GLN A 54 16.66 14.67 4.04
C GLN A 54 15.92 13.35 3.75
N LYS A 55 16.45 12.56 2.80
CA LYS A 55 15.80 11.30 2.39
C LYS A 55 16.00 10.16 3.38
N PHE A 56 17.10 10.19 4.10
CA PHE A 56 17.43 9.22 5.15
C PHE A 56 17.32 9.89 6.52
N GLN A 57 16.76 9.21 7.51
CA GLN A 57 16.52 9.77 8.86
C GLN A 57 15.77 11.11 8.82
N THR A 58 14.71 11.20 8.02
CA THR A 58 13.91 12.41 7.87
C THR A 58 13.42 12.89 9.24
N THR A 59 13.62 14.17 9.52
CA THR A 59 13.21 14.81 10.78
C THR A 59 12.11 15.84 10.58
N ASP A 60 11.99 16.40 9.35
CA ASP A 60 11.01 17.43 9.03
C ASP A 60 10.63 17.41 7.55
N GLY A 61 9.48 17.99 7.22
CA GLY A 61 8.95 18.04 5.88
C GLY A 61 7.95 16.92 5.57
N PHE A 62 7.60 16.73 4.29
CA PHE A 62 6.65 15.73 3.88
C PHE A 62 7.00 15.09 2.54
N ARG A 63 6.38 13.95 2.27
CA ARG A 63 6.37 13.30 0.95
C ARG A 63 4.94 12.88 0.61
N SER A 64 4.52 13.22 -0.60
CA SER A 64 3.24 12.83 -1.17
C SER A 64 3.50 12.02 -2.43
N TYR A 65 3.02 10.79 -2.46
CA TYR A 65 3.17 9.90 -3.61
C TYR A 65 1.82 9.38 -4.07
N PHE A 66 1.49 9.70 -5.31
CA PHE A 66 0.31 9.16 -6.00
C PHE A 66 0.76 8.25 -7.14
N SER A 67 0.11 7.13 -7.33
CA SER A 67 0.28 6.32 -8.53
C SER A 67 -1.05 5.78 -9.04
N GLN A 68 -1.12 5.65 -10.36
CA GLN A 68 -2.27 5.11 -11.07
C GLN A 68 -1.81 4.03 -12.05
N SER A 69 -2.59 2.96 -12.13
CA SER A 69 -2.38 1.84 -13.04
C SER A 69 -3.60 1.68 -13.92
N ILE A 70 -3.37 1.72 -15.23
CA ILE A 70 -4.39 1.68 -16.28
C ILE A 70 -4.12 0.44 -17.13
N PRO A 71 -5.08 -0.49 -17.29
CA PRO A 71 -4.92 -1.62 -18.17
C PRO A 71 -4.85 -1.17 -19.63
N ILE A 72 -3.88 -1.68 -20.40
CA ILE A 72 -3.76 -1.48 -21.86
C ILE A 72 -4.39 -2.68 -22.57
N TYR A 73 -3.99 -3.88 -22.13
CA TYR A 73 -4.52 -5.15 -22.58
C TYR A 73 -4.56 -6.09 -21.38
N SER A 74 -5.70 -6.71 -21.14
CA SER A 74 -5.88 -7.58 -19.98
C SER A 74 -7.08 -8.48 -20.20
N ASP A 75 -6.99 -9.71 -19.71
CA ASP A 75 -8.16 -10.59 -19.63
C ASP A 75 -9.16 -10.07 -18.59
N GLU A 76 -8.69 -9.26 -17.64
CA GLU A 76 -9.50 -8.54 -16.64
C GLU A 76 -9.04 -7.09 -16.55
N TYR A 77 -9.91 -6.16 -16.90
CA TYR A 77 -9.61 -4.73 -16.90
C TYR A 77 -9.76 -4.11 -15.52
N ALA A 78 -8.71 -4.12 -14.71
CA ALA A 78 -8.70 -3.51 -13.39
C ALA A 78 -7.89 -2.20 -13.37
N PHE A 79 -8.55 -1.14 -12.92
CA PHE A 79 -7.99 0.21 -12.76
C PHE A 79 -7.60 0.43 -11.30
N GLY A 80 -6.34 0.79 -11.05
CA GLY A 80 -5.81 0.94 -9.70
C GLY A 80 -5.31 2.34 -9.39
N ASN A 81 -5.60 2.81 -8.17
CA ASN A 81 -5.04 4.05 -7.61
C ASN A 81 -4.37 3.77 -6.27
N SER A 82 -3.27 4.46 -6.05
CA SER A 82 -2.51 4.37 -4.81
C SER A 82 -2.12 5.77 -4.35
N TYR A 83 -2.27 6.04 -3.07
CA TYR A 83 -1.84 7.28 -2.47
C TYR A 83 -1.13 7.01 -1.14
N ASP A 84 0.07 7.54 -0.99
CA ASP A 84 0.87 7.53 0.23
C ASP A 84 1.25 8.97 0.57
N PHE A 85 0.91 9.41 1.76
CA PHE A 85 1.32 10.69 2.30
C PHE A 85 2.01 10.48 3.63
N LYS A 86 3.17 11.09 3.82
CA LYS A 86 3.84 11.09 5.11
C LYS A 86 4.43 12.45 5.40
N ILE A 87 4.19 12.96 6.60
CA ILE A 87 4.76 14.19 7.12
C ILE A 87 5.55 13.90 8.39
N TRP A 88 6.65 14.60 8.57
CA TRP A 88 7.48 14.55 9.75
C TRP A 88 7.56 15.92 10.37
N HIS A 89 7.61 15.97 11.66
CA HIS A 89 7.78 17.20 12.41
C HIS A 89 8.70 16.97 13.61
N LYS A 90 9.71 17.81 13.70
CA LYS A 90 10.67 17.80 14.79
C LYS A 90 10.12 18.62 15.97
N LEU A 91 9.65 17.92 17.01
CA LEU A 91 9.17 18.58 18.25
C LEU A 91 10.32 19.07 19.13
N SER A 92 11.43 18.33 19.18
CA SER A 92 12.67 18.68 19.86
C SER A 92 13.84 18.01 19.19
N ASN A 93 15.07 18.22 19.69
CA ASN A 93 16.26 17.57 19.13
C ASN A 93 16.19 16.02 19.21
N GLU A 94 15.43 15.48 20.14
CA GLU A 94 15.33 14.04 20.41
C GLU A 94 13.95 13.47 20.07
N MET A 95 12.96 14.34 19.77
CA MET A 95 11.59 13.92 19.49
C MET A 95 11.18 14.28 18.07
N ILE A 96 10.96 13.25 17.26
CA ILE A 96 10.45 13.38 15.91
C ILE A 96 9.11 12.67 15.84
N THR A 97 8.09 13.42 15.44
CA THR A 97 6.75 12.88 15.20
C THR A 97 6.51 12.72 13.72
N SER A 98 5.80 11.68 13.34
CA SER A 98 5.34 11.51 11.97
C SER A 98 3.90 11.03 11.91
N PHE A 99 3.20 11.50 10.88
CA PHE A 99 1.89 11.01 10.48
C PHE A 99 1.98 10.44 9.07
N ASN A 100 1.39 9.27 8.85
CA ASN A 100 1.32 8.62 7.56
C ASN A 100 -0.13 8.28 7.23
N PHE A 101 -0.53 8.57 6.00
CA PHE A 101 -1.76 8.11 5.38
C PHE A 101 -1.42 7.16 4.21
N TYR A 102 -2.15 6.07 4.12
CA TYR A 102 -2.06 5.05 3.08
C TYR A 102 -3.45 4.79 2.51
N GLY A 103 -3.60 4.92 1.20
CA GLY A 103 -4.85 4.67 0.49
C GLY A 103 -4.64 3.84 -0.77
N ARG A 104 -5.50 2.85 -1.00
CA ARG A 104 -5.50 2.00 -2.19
C ARG A 104 -6.92 1.77 -2.66
N VAL A 105 -7.10 1.82 -3.96
CA VAL A 105 -8.38 1.55 -4.61
C VAL A 105 -8.10 0.76 -5.89
N VAL A 106 -8.82 -0.32 -6.09
CA VAL A 106 -8.89 -1.02 -7.38
C VAL A 106 -10.36 -1.20 -7.77
N LYS A 107 -10.66 -1.04 -9.04
CA LYS A 107 -12.00 -1.22 -9.58
C LYS A 107 -11.91 -1.91 -10.94
N SER A 108 -12.77 -2.90 -11.17
CA SER A 108 -12.99 -3.48 -12.48
C SER A 108 -13.68 -2.47 -13.41
N LEU A 109 -13.32 -2.48 -14.68
CA LEU A 109 -13.88 -1.60 -15.72
C LEU A 109 -14.93 -2.31 -16.60
N ASN A 110 -15.10 -3.62 -16.45
CA ASN A 110 -15.96 -4.47 -17.25
C ASN A 110 -17.05 -5.21 -16.43
N ASP A 111 -17.39 -4.68 -15.25
CA ASP A 111 -18.39 -5.23 -14.34
C ASP A 111 -18.10 -6.69 -13.87
N GLU A 112 -16.87 -7.14 -14.02
CA GLU A 112 -16.40 -8.40 -13.45
C GLU A 112 -15.79 -8.19 -12.05
N ASP A 113 -15.72 -9.27 -11.27
CA ASP A 113 -15.07 -9.23 -9.96
C ASP A 113 -13.57 -8.93 -10.11
N VAL A 114 -13.04 -8.05 -9.27
CA VAL A 114 -11.59 -7.84 -9.20
C VAL A 114 -10.91 -9.11 -8.71
N ARG A 115 -9.98 -9.64 -9.52
CA ARG A 115 -9.22 -10.86 -9.21
C ARG A 115 -8.44 -10.71 -7.91
N ILE A 116 -8.32 -11.77 -7.13
CA ILE A 116 -7.66 -11.79 -5.83
C ILE A 116 -6.21 -11.27 -5.89
N THR A 117 -5.52 -11.49 -6.98
CA THR A 117 -4.14 -11.04 -7.20
C THR A 117 -4.04 -9.54 -7.41
N ASN A 118 -5.12 -8.89 -7.84
CA ASN A 118 -5.23 -7.44 -7.99
C ASN A 118 -5.78 -6.75 -6.72
N ARG A 119 -6.33 -7.50 -5.75
CA ARG A 119 -6.83 -6.94 -4.48
C ARG A 119 -5.71 -6.57 -3.53
N PHE A 120 -6.03 -5.69 -2.62
CA PHE A 120 -5.08 -5.21 -1.61
C PHE A 120 -5.15 -6.03 -0.32
N TYR A 121 -4.05 -5.98 0.42
CA TYR A 121 -3.92 -6.42 1.80
C TYR A 121 -3.20 -5.33 2.57
N ILE A 122 -3.47 -5.21 3.87
CA ILE A 122 -2.78 -4.23 4.71
C ILE A 122 -1.35 -4.72 5.00
N PRO A 123 -0.31 -3.96 4.62
CA PRO A 123 1.08 -4.32 4.92
C PRO A 123 1.37 -4.26 6.43
N ASN A 124 2.28 -5.09 6.92
CA ASN A 124 2.66 -5.12 8.35
C ASN A 124 3.16 -3.78 8.89
N ASN A 125 3.83 -2.99 8.06
CA ASN A 125 4.33 -1.67 8.45
C ASN A 125 3.22 -0.60 8.53
N LYS A 126 1.99 -0.94 8.12
CA LYS A 126 0.82 -0.07 8.20
C LYS A 126 -0.13 -0.46 9.34
N LEU A 127 0.03 -1.66 9.89
CA LEU A 127 -0.72 -2.12 11.05
C LEU A 127 0.16 -3.10 11.84
N LYS A 128 1.00 -2.56 12.71
CA LYS A 128 1.95 -3.32 13.53
C LYS A 128 1.21 -4.21 14.54
N GLY A 129 1.77 -5.36 14.86
CA GLY A 129 1.17 -6.30 15.83
C GLY A 129 0.09 -7.23 15.25
N PHE A 130 -0.31 -7.07 14.00
CA PHE A 130 -1.26 -7.93 13.33
C PHE A 130 -0.58 -8.84 12.31
N LYS A 131 -1.12 -10.04 12.16
CA LYS A 131 -0.61 -10.97 11.14
C LYS A 131 -1.04 -10.50 9.75
N THR A 132 -0.09 -10.45 8.83
CA THR A 132 -0.35 -10.10 7.42
C THR A 132 -1.42 -11.00 6.82
N ARG A 133 -2.29 -10.43 6.00
CA ARG A 133 -3.40 -11.10 5.31
C ARG A 133 -4.47 -11.71 6.22
N ASN A 134 -4.48 -11.39 7.51
CA ASN A 134 -5.53 -11.84 8.43
C ASN A 134 -6.50 -10.71 8.82
N ILE A 135 -6.68 -9.74 7.91
CA ILE A 135 -7.55 -8.58 8.11
C ILE A 135 -8.35 -8.37 6.84
N GLY A 136 -9.60 -7.97 6.99
CA GLY A 136 -10.50 -7.64 5.90
C GLY A 136 -11.48 -8.77 5.54
N PRO A 137 -12.04 -8.73 4.33
CA PRO A 137 -13.04 -9.69 3.88
C PRO A 137 -12.56 -11.14 3.90
N VAL A 138 -13.47 -12.02 4.25
CA VAL A 138 -13.24 -13.48 4.34
C VAL A 138 -14.28 -14.19 3.48
N ASP A 139 -13.86 -15.18 2.71
CA ASP A 139 -14.72 -16.10 1.99
C ASP A 139 -14.42 -17.53 2.44
N GLY A 140 -15.36 -18.15 3.15
CA GLY A 140 -15.14 -19.41 3.87
C GLY A 140 -14.06 -19.23 4.96
N ASN A 141 -12.91 -19.87 4.79
CA ASN A 141 -11.78 -19.77 5.70
C ASN A 141 -10.64 -18.91 5.13
N ASP A 142 -10.81 -18.33 3.95
CA ASP A 142 -9.76 -17.61 3.23
C ASP A 142 -9.95 -16.09 3.36
N TYR A 143 -8.89 -15.39 3.75
CA TYR A 143 -8.83 -13.94 3.63
C TYR A 143 -8.58 -13.57 2.18
N ILE A 144 -9.52 -12.88 1.57
CA ILE A 144 -9.56 -12.64 0.13
C ILE A 144 -9.11 -11.25 -0.31
N GLY A 145 -8.59 -10.46 0.64
CA GLY A 145 -8.22 -9.07 0.35
C GLY A 145 -9.42 -8.16 0.16
N GLY A 146 -9.19 -6.96 -0.31
CA GLY A 146 -10.25 -5.98 -0.56
C GLY A 146 -9.90 -5.04 -1.71
N ASN A 147 -10.93 -4.48 -2.33
CA ASN A 147 -10.78 -3.51 -3.41
C ASN A 147 -10.36 -2.13 -2.88
N TYR A 148 -10.60 -1.87 -1.59
CA TYR A 148 -10.26 -0.63 -0.90
C TYR A 148 -9.45 -0.94 0.35
N ALA A 149 -8.33 -0.23 0.50
CA ALA A 149 -7.51 -0.31 1.70
C ALA A 149 -7.12 1.09 2.18
N THR A 150 -7.25 1.35 3.47
CA THR A 150 -6.75 2.57 4.09
C THR A 150 -6.01 2.25 5.36
N ALA A 151 -4.98 3.05 5.67
CA ALA A 151 -4.33 3.01 6.96
C ALA A 151 -3.88 4.42 7.35
N VAL A 152 -3.87 4.67 8.66
CA VAL A 152 -3.26 5.84 9.28
C VAL A 152 -2.27 5.37 10.34
N ASN A 153 -1.11 6.00 10.36
CA ASN A 153 -0.07 5.70 11.33
C ASN A 153 0.41 7.00 11.95
N PHE A 154 0.55 7.01 13.24
CA PHE A 154 1.18 8.06 14.00
C PHE A 154 2.36 7.46 14.77
N ASP A 155 3.53 8.02 14.61
CA ASP A 155 4.75 7.57 15.27
C ASP A 155 5.44 8.76 15.93
N THR A 156 5.93 8.58 17.15
CA THR A 156 6.77 9.56 17.85
C THR A 156 7.99 8.86 18.43
N THR A 157 9.18 9.31 18.06
CA THR A 157 10.43 8.91 18.72
C THR A 157 10.47 9.59 20.08
N LEU A 158 10.72 8.83 21.13
CA LEU A 158 10.86 9.35 22.48
C LEU A 158 12.31 9.75 22.76
N PRO A 159 12.55 10.70 23.67
CA PRO A 159 13.90 11.00 24.14
C PRO A 159 14.60 9.73 24.63
N MET A 160 15.93 9.73 24.60
CA MET A 160 16.74 8.58 25.00
C MET A 160 16.38 8.09 26.42
N LEU A 161 15.48 7.10 26.49
CA LEU A 161 15.03 6.50 27.74
C LEU A 161 16.03 5.49 28.31
N LEU A 162 16.97 5.01 27.48
CA LEU A 162 17.95 3.99 27.82
C LEU A 162 19.36 4.50 27.51
N PRO A 163 19.93 5.39 28.34
CA PRO A 163 21.21 6.06 28.06
C PRO A 163 22.41 5.10 27.94
N THR A 164 22.28 3.87 28.45
CA THR A 164 23.32 2.82 28.33
C THR A 164 23.29 2.08 26.98
N LEU A 165 22.25 2.26 26.17
CA LEU A 165 22.06 1.59 24.87
C LEU A 165 22.10 2.63 23.75
N GLN A 166 23.29 2.98 23.29
CA GLN A 166 23.53 4.06 22.32
C GLN A 166 22.86 3.87 20.94
N ASN A 167 22.32 2.70 20.63
CA ASN A 167 21.73 2.38 19.31
C ASN A 167 20.26 1.92 19.41
N VAL A 168 19.54 2.30 20.45
CA VAL A 168 18.15 1.90 20.67
C VAL A 168 17.25 3.15 20.70
N ASP A 169 16.41 3.28 19.67
CA ASP A 169 15.34 4.26 19.64
C ASP A 169 14.05 3.66 20.19
N VAL A 170 13.48 4.29 21.21
CA VAL A 170 12.15 3.96 21.70
C VAL A 170 11.12 4.81 20.96
N ARG A 171 10.06 4.17 20.45
CA ARG A 171 8.99 4.84 19.71
C ARG A 171 7.63 4.49 20.28
N TYR A 172 6.80 5.50 20.43
CA TYR A 172 5.36 5.34 20.58
C TYR A 172 4.72 5.36 19.21
N PHE A 173 3.78 4.43 18.96
CA PHE A 173 3.04 4.43 17.71
C PHE A 173 1.55 4.13 17.95
N PHE A 174 0.74 4.64 17.04
CA PHE A 174 -0.67 4.33 16.91
C PHE A 174 -0.96 4.02 15.45
N ASP A 175 -1.52 2.83 15.18
CA ASP A 175 -1.89 2.40 13.84
C ASP A 175 -3.39 2.07 13.80
N ALA A 176 -4.06 2.54 12.75
CA ALA A 176 -5.42 2.12 12.43
C ALA A 176 -5.52 1.83 10.93
N ALA A 177 -6.21 0.75 10.57
CA ALA A 177 -6.38 0.37 9.18
C ALA A 177 -7.74 -0.27 8.94
N ASN A 178 -8.21 -0.17 7.69
CA ASN A 178 -9.40 -0.85 7.21
C ASN A 178 -9.16 -1.40 5.80
N LEU A 179 -9.77 -2.56 5.54
CA LEU A 179 -9.71 -3.26 4.26
C LEU A 179 -11.11 -3.77 3.94
N TRP A 180 -11.68 -3.35 2.80
CA TRP A 180 -13.06 -3.67 2.46
C TRP A 180 -13.31 -3.68 0.95
N GLY A 181 -14.56 -3.94 0.57
CA GLY A 181 -15.03 -4.01 -0.80
C GLY A 181 -14.57 -5.29 -1.47
N VAL A 182 -15.52 -6.13 -1.72
CA VAL A 182 -15.47 -7.29 -2.62
C VAL A 182 -16.71 -7.24 -3.46
N ASP A 183 -16.65 -7.80 -4.65
CA ASP A 183 -17.72 -7.68 -5.64
C ASP A 183 -18.76 -8.80 -5.50
N TYR A 184 -18.66 -9.68 -4.50
CA TYR A 184 -19.58 -10.78 -4.20
C TYR A 184 -19.81 -10.98 -2.70
#